data_8ad5446dbd163561fb222d91d7df8398
#
_entry.id   8ad5446dbd163561fb222d91d7df8398
#
_cell.length_a   1.000
_cell.length_b   1.000
_cell.length_c   1.000
_cell.angle_alpha   90.00
_cell.angle_beta   90.00
_cell.angle_gamma   90.00
#
_symmetry.space_group_name_H-M   'P 1'
#
loop_
_entity.id
_entity.type
_entity.pdbx_description
1 polymer ?
#
loop_
_entity_poly.entity_id
_entity_poly.type
_entity_poly.pdbx_seq_one_letter_code
_entity_poly.pdbx_strand_id
1 'polypeptide(L)'
;MNRQTVTRVGGCALAVLLLPAGVSAQKPKFSTCGKKPLPLQLRPFTHKPQRIDSLCRNTGCFKSAANDKQNAMKNNFCAPTNKIIPVTLQTFADLRDAANSEPSITIGEPPPSRAKLANIIKLGDGARLGEGKTVVFVGYVLDARHSNVDKDDPLNKGNGESVQCNLLGCAYNDIHIDLTADVNDRTPCHSIVAEIIPHYRPPAWDLFDSPDYAAFLKTHPVKITGQLFYDDSHVACTKDGKAGVNPARNNARDFERLALWEIHPIYAIDVCKNTDKSQCSAANASAWFPFTDLQSRLGLATVTPTEKCKATTDDPKSACPGFVSPRKKHSH
;
A
#
# COMPACT_ATOMS: atom_id res chain seq x y z
N MET A 1 13.64 -33.68 82.19
CA MET A 1 14.56 -32.91 81.28
C MET A 1 14.73 -33.76 80.03
N ASN A 2 13.92 -33.46 78.96
CA ASN A 2 14.04 -34.15 77.69
C ASN A 2 14.24 -33.08 76.63
N ARG A 3 15.39 -33.07 75.98
CA ARG A 3 15.72 -32.24 74.81
C ARG A 3 15.24 -32.98 73.57
N GLN A 4 14.30 -32.37 72.85
CA GLN A 4 13.95 -32.77 71.49
C GLN A 4 14.81 -32.04 70.48
N THR A 5 15.52 -32.83 69.72
CA THR A 5 16.34 -32.33 68.57
C THR A 5 15.44 -32.25 67.39
N VAL A 6 15.28 -31.01 66.81
CA VAL A 6 14.52 -30.78 65.59
C VAL A 6 15.50 -30.79 64.43
N THR A 7 15.38 -31.78 63.55
CA THR A 7 16.13 -31.89 62.31
C THR A 7 15.41 -31.04 61.22
N ARG A 8 16.06 -29.97 60.74
CA ARG A 8 15.58 -29.22 59.58
C ARG A 8 16.04 -29.92 58.30
N VAL A 9 15.07 -30.35 57.48
CA VAL A 9 15.29 -30.84 56.15
C VAL A 9 15.23 -29.60 55.24
N GLY A 10 16.39 -29.23 54.65
CA GLY A 10 16.47 -28.18 53.67
C GLY A 10 15.96 -28.64 52.30
N GLY A 11 14.83 -28.15 51.89
CA GLY A 11 14.33 -28.35 50.55
C GLY A 11 15.02 -27.37 49.59
N CYS A 12 15.86 -27.85 48.66
CA CYS A 12 16.35 -27.11 47.53
C CYS A 12 15.19 -26.88 46.52
N ALA A 13 14.63 -25.71 46.50
CA ALA A 13 13.72 -25.30 45.44
C ALA A 13 14.53 -25.00 44.17
N LEU A 14 14.43 -25.87 43.17
CA LEU A 14 14.96 -25.65 41.85
C LEU A 14 14.10 -24.60 41.15
N ALA A 15 14.54 -23.34 41.10
CA ALA A 15 13.91 -22.29 40.31
C ALA A 15 14.22 -22.54 38.84
N VAL A 16 13.26 -23.11 38.12
CA VAL A 16 13.29 -23.18 36.65
C VAL A 16 13.06 -21.77 36.10
N LEU A 17 14.12 -21.10 35.70
CA LEU A 17 14.07 -19.88 34.94
C LEU A 17 13.50 -20.20 33.54
N LEU A 18 12.20 -20.04 33.37
CA LEU A 18 11.58 -19.97 32.06
C LEU A 18 12.06 -18.66 31.37
N LEU A 19 13.11 -18.78 30.57
CA LEU A 19 13.50 -17.72 29.64
C LEU A 19 12.30 -17.49 28.70
N PRO A 20 11.84 -16.23 28.52
CA PRO A 20 10.80 -15.98 27.57
C PRO A 20 11.33 -16.38 26.19
N ALA A 21 10.63 -17.28 25.53
CA ALA A 21 10.91 -17.63 24.14
C ALA A 21 10.94 -16.33 23.35
N GLY A 22 12.12 -15.97 22.84
CA GLY A 22 12.33 -14.75 22.06
C GLY A 22 11.31 -14.73 20.94
N VAL A 23 10.40 -13.77 20.96
CA VAL A 23 9.51 -13.47 19.84
C VAL A 23 10.42 -13.09 18.70
N SER A 24 10.69 -14.05 17.82
CA SER A 24 11.41 -13.82 16.58
C SER A 24 10.65 -12.74 15.83
N ALA A 25 11.22 -11.55 15.74
CA ALA A 25 10.67 -10.47 14.92
C ALA A 25 10.47 -11.03 13.51
N GLN A 26 9.23 -11.21 13.12
CA GLN A 26 8.88 -11.74 11.81
C GLN A 26 9.47 -10.80 10.78
N LYS A 27 10.48 -11.25 10.04
CA LYS A 27 11.07 -10.48 8.94
C LYS A 27 9.96 -10.07 7.98
N PRO A 28 9.95 -8.82 7.49
CA PRO A 28 8.97 -8.40 6.52
C PRO A 28 8.93 -9.39 5.35
N LYS A 29 7.72 -9.82 4.98
CA LYS A 29 7.48 -10.85 3.96
C LYS A 29 7.61 -10.32 2.52
N PHE A 30 8.38 -9.28 2.29
CA PHE A 30 8.70 -8.78 0.95
C PHE A 30 10.20 -8.85 0.68
N SER A 31 10.57 -9.15 -0.55
CA SER A 31 11.97 -9.13 -0.95
C SER A 31 12.41 -7.71 -1.23
N THR A 32 13.60 -7.37 -0.76
CA THR A 32 14.26 -6.13 -1.13
C THR A 32 15.02 -6.33 -2.41
N CYS A 33 14.79 -5.45 -3.37
CA CYS A 33 15.61 -5.37 -4.55
C CYS A 33 16.90 -4.63 -4.20
N GLY A 34 18.06 -5.21 -4.44
CA GLY A 34 19.35 -4.59 -4.12
C GLY A 34 19.46 -3.13 -4.60
N LYS A 35 20.62 -2.51 -4.36
CA LYS A 35 20.91 -1.07 -4.43
C LYS A 35 20.63 -0.33 -5.75
N LYS A 36 20.12 -0.97 -6.79
CA LYS A 36 19.77 -0.29 -8.04
C LYS A 36 18.27 -0.05 -8.11
N PRO A 37 17.82 1.20 -8.30
CA PRO A 37 16.48 1.46 -8.77
C PRO A 37 16.33 0.70 -10.09
N LEU A 38 15.30 -0.10 -10.16
CA LEU A 38 15.14 -1.11 -11.17
C LEU A 38 15.17 -0.62 -12.62
N PRO A 39 15.78 -1.39 -13.50
CA PRO A 39 14.99 -1.87 -14.63
C PRO A 39 14.17 -3.03 -14.09
N LEU A 40 12.87 -2.88 -14.15
CA LEU A 40 11.88 -3.73 -13.59
C LEU A 40 11.98 -5.12 -14.20
N GLN A 41 12.74 -5.96 -13.55
CA GLN A 41 12.55 -7.38 -13.68
C GLN A 41 11.59 -7.78 -12.55
N LEU A 42 10.44 -8.26 -12.96
CA LEU A 42 9.50 -8.94 -12.09
C LEU A 42 10.27 -9.97 -11.28
N ARG A 43 10.69 -9.62 -10.08
CA ARG A 43 11.21 -10.60 -9.14
C ARG A 43 10.02 -11.06 -8.33
N PRO A 44 9.76 -12.35 -8.28
CA PRO A 44 8.63 -12.84 -7.52
C PRO A 44 8.79 -12.38 -6.08
N PHE A 45 7.79 -11.65 -5.59
CA PHE A 45 7.52 -11.64 -4.17
C PHE A 45 7.37 -13.08 -3.68
N THR A 46 7.35 -13.27 -2.39
CA THR A 46 6.98 -14.54 -1.76
C THR A 46 5.55 -14.98 -2.12
N HIS A 47 4.85 -14.23 -2.97
CA HIS A 47 3.49 -14.49 -3.43
C HIS A 47 3.50 -15.17 -4.81
N LYS A 48 2.52 -16.03 -5.02
CA LYS A 48 2.31 -16.64 -6.33
C LYS A 48 1.93 -15.57 -7.35
N PRO A 49 2.42 -15.66 -8.60
CA PRO A 49 1.99 -14.77 -9.67
C PRO A 49 0.47 -14.81 -9.81
N GLN A 50 -0.13 -13.64 -10.03
CA GLN A 50 -1.53 -13.50 -10.36
C GLN A 50 -1.74 -13.58 -11.89
N ARG A 51 -2.98 -13.69 -12.32
CA ARG A 51 -3.28 -13.79 -13.76
C ARG A 51 -2.77 -12.57 -14.53
N ILE A 52 -2.85 -11.38 -13.95
CA ILE A 52 -2.36 -10.13 -14.55
C ILE A 52 -0.87 -10.20 -14.88
N ASP A 53 -0.05 -10.87 -14.09
CA ASP A 53 1.41 -10.97 -14.28
C ASP A 53 1.79 -11.63 -15.62
N SER A 54 0.86 -12.39 -16.20
CA SER A 54 1.01 -12.99 -17.54
C SER A 54 0.38 -12.17 -18.66
N LEU A 55 -0.46 -11.20 -18.33
CA LEU A 55 -1.25 -10.42 -19.29
C LEU A 55 -0.73 -8.99 -19.45
N CYS A 56 -0.12 -8.43 -18.42
CA CYS A 56 0.31 -7.05 -18.38
C CYS A 56 1.78 -6.94 -17.99
N ARG A 57 2.53 -6.16 -18.75
CA ARG A 57 3.89 -5.79 -18.38
C ARG A 57 3.84 -4.70 -17.28
N ASN A 58 4.88 -4.62 -16.49
CA ASN A 58 4.95 -3.66 -15.38
C ASN A 58 4.98 -2.18 -15.79
N THR A 59 5.22 -1.84 -17.06
CA THR A 59 5.10 -0.48 -17.59
C THR A 59 3.70 -0.18 -18.11
N GLY A 60 2.78 -1.14 -18.02
CA GLY A 60 1.40 -0.96 -18.49
C GLY A 60 1.28 -0.67 -20.00
N CYS A 61 0.23 0.04 -20.36
CA CYS A 61 -0.11 0.45 -21.72
C CYS A 61 -0.01 1.97 -21.89
N PHE A 62 1.18 2.52 -22.04
CA PHE A 62 1.26 3.93 -22.38
C PHE A 62 2.23 4.17 -23.56
N LYS A 63 2.07 5.33 -24.22
CA LYS A 63 2.84 5.64 -25.44
C LYS A 63 4.02 6.58 -25.18
N SER A 64 4.15 7.14 -23.97
CA SER A 64 5.23 8.08 -23.66
C SER A 64 6.24 7.45 -22.69
N ALA A 65 7.52 7.75 -22.89
CA ALA A 65 8.59 7.29 -22.00
C ALA A 65 8.44 7.82 -20.56
N ALA A 66 7.79 8.96 -20.35
CA ALA A 66 7.51 9.50 -19.02
C ALA A 66 6.46 8.66 -18.29
N ASN A 67 5.37 8.31 -18.98
CA ASN A 67 4.34 7.43 -18.43
C ASN A 67 4.85 6.02 -18.18
N ASP A 68 5.70 5.47 -19.06
CA ASP A 68 6.33 4.17 -18.84
C ASP A 68 7.16 4.17 -17.54
N LYS A 69 7.89 5.27 -17.25
CA LYS A 69 8.64 5.41 -16.00
C LYS A 69 7.71 5.50 -14.79
N GLN A 70 6.62 6.26 -14.89
CA GLN A 70 5.63 6.37 -13.83
C GLN A 70 4.99 5.02 -13.53
N ASN A 71 4.47 4.33 -14.55
CA ASN A 71 3.87 3.02 -14.40
C ASN A 71 4.86 1.99 -13.83
N ALA A 72 6.11 2.10 -14.26
CA ALA A 72 7.19 1.30 -13.73
C ALA A 72 7.40 1.51 -12.22
N MET A 73 7.26 2.74 -11.73
CA MET A 73 7.34 3.04 -10.30
C MET A 73 6.08 2.55 -9.57
N LYS A 74 4.90 2.73 -10.15
CA LYS A 74 3.63 2.19 -9.61
C LYS A 74 3.69 0.68 -9.43
N ASN A 75 4.24 -0.03 -10.40
CA ASN A 75 4.38 -1.49 -10.38
C ASN A 75 5.74 -1.97 -9.84
N ASN A 76 6.38 -1.22 -8.95
CA ASN A 76 7.63 -1.65 -8.34
C ASN A 76 7.38 -2.65 -7.20
N PHE A 77 7.47 -3.93 -7.52
CA PHE A 77 7.21 -5.04 -6.59
C PHE A 77 8.33 -5.28 -5.56
N CYS A 78 9.41 -4.55 -5.65
CA CYS A 78 10.54 -4.72 -4.77
C CYS A 78 10.70 -3.50 -3.88
N ALA A 79 10.68 -3.68 -2.57
CA ALA A 79 11.08 -2.60 -1.66
C ALA A 79 12.48 -2.09 -2.02
N PRO A 80 12.65 -0.79 -2.32
CA PRO A 80 13.92 -0.25 -2.82
C PRO A 80 15.04 -0.25 -1.78
N THR A 81 14.71 -0.42 -0.50
CA THR A 81 15.65 -0.45 0.61
C THR A 81 15.11 -1.23 1.80
N ASN A 82 16.01 -1.77 2.62
CA ASN A 82 15.65 -2.37 3.91
C ASN A 82 15.35 -1.31 5.00
N LYS A 83 15.73 -0.05 4.77
CA LYS A 83 15.44 1.03 5.72
C LYS A 83 14.02 1.51 5.49
N ILE A 84 13.14 1.27 6.46
CA ILE A 84 11.76 1.76 6.47
C ILE A 84 11.73 3.09 7.23
N ILE A 85 11.19 4.13 6.61
CA ILE A 85 11.12 5.49 7.18
C ILE A 85 9.69 5.73 7.67
N PRO A 86 9.47 5.99 8.98
CA PRO A 86 8.14 6.37 9.46
C PRO A 86 7.76 7.74 8.92
N VAL A 87 6.51 7.86 8.46
CA VAL A 87 5.93 9.09 7.91
C VAL A 87 4.59 9.41 8.55
N THR A 88 4.22 10.68 8.52
CA THR A 88 2.97 11.22 9.08
C THR A 88 2.23 12.05 8.03
N LEU A 89 0.98 12.46 8.31
CA LEU A 89 0.28 13.42 7.42
C LEU A 89 1.07 14.71 7.22
N GLN A 90 1.75 15.22 8.27
CA GLN A 90 2.62 16.39 8.12
C GLN A 90 3.75 16.13 7.13
N THR A 91 4.36 14.94 7.15
CA THR A 91 5.37 14.55 6.15
C THR A 91 4.82 14.62 4.72
N PHE A 92 3.58 14.18 4.51
CA PHE A 92 2.94 14.28 3.19
C PHE A 92 2.60 15.72 2.80
N ALA A 93 2.23 16.57 3.77
CA ALA A 93 2.06 18.00 3.51
C ALA A 93 3.38 18.68 3.11
N ASP A 94 4.48 18.37 3.81
CA ASP A 94 5.82 18.88 3.49
C ASP A 94 6.27 18.41 2.09
N LEU A 95 6.00 17.17 1.74
CA LEU A 95 6.27 16.61 0.41
C LEU A 95 5.45 17.31 -0.69
N ARG A 96 4.16 17.58 -0.42
CA ARG A 96 3.30 18.36 -1.33
C ARG A 96 3.88 19.74 -1.60
N ASP A 97 4.22 20.45 -0.53
CA ASP A 97 4.70 21.82 -0.63
C ASP A 97 6.07 21.89 -1.34
N ALA A 98 6.92 20.89 -1.12
CA ALA A 98 8.19 20.77 -1.83
C ALA A 98 8.00 20.47 -3.33
N ALA A 99 7.07 19.56 -3.69
CA ALA A 99 6.76 19.26 -5.09
C ALA A 99 6.16 20.47 -5.81
N ASN A 100 5.24 21.19 -5.17
CA ASN A 100 4.65 22.42 -5.71
C ASN A 100 5.65 23.55 -5.91
N SER A 101 6.78 23.51 -5.20
CA SER A 101 7.87 24.49 -5.30
C SER A 101 8.95 24.10 -6.31
N GLU A 102 8.92 22.90 -6.87
CA GLU A 102 9.90 22.42 -7.86
C GLU A 102 9.45 22.78 -9.29
N PRO A 103 10.13 23.73 -9.98
CA PRO A 103 9.67 24.25 -11.26
C PRO A 103 9.60 23.21 -12.39
N SER A 104 10.30 22.07 -12.24
CA SER A 104 10.30 21.01 -13.25
C SER A 104 9.13 20.02 -13.11
N ILE A 105 8.26 20.22 -12.11
CA ILE A 105 7.08 19.40 -11.88
C ILE A 105 5.86 20.18 -12.36
N THR A 106 5.18 19.65 -13.38
CA THR A 106 3.91 20.18 -13.88
C THR A 106 2.78 19.30 -13.38
N ILE A 107 1.82 19.88 -12.67
CA ILE A 107 0.65 19.14 -12.16
C ILE A 107 -0.16 18.59 -13.34
N GLY A 108 -0.52 17.31 -13.28
CA GLY A 108 -1.31 16.62 -14.31
C GLY A 108 -0.49 16.02 -15.46
N GLU A 109 0.84 16.14 -15.42
CA GLU A 109 1.74 15.56 -16.42
C GLU A 109 2.90 14.81 -15.79
N PRO A 110 3.15 13.53 -16.19
CA PRO A 110 4.31 12.80 -15.69
C PRO A 110 5.61 13.52 -16.00
N PRO A 111 6.43 13.84 -14.99
CA PRO A 111 7.67 14.56 -15.21
C PRO A 111 8.62 13.75 -16.11
N PRO A 112 9.29 14.39 -17.07
CA PRO A 112 10.27 13.72 -17.95
C PRO A 112 11.38 13.02 -17.19
N SER A 113 11.72 13.54 -15.99
CA SER A 113 12.68 12.96 -15.07
C SER A 113 12.13 12.92 -13.65
N ARG A 114 12.14 11.75 -13.03
CA ARG A 114 11.74 11.57 -11.63
C ARG A 114 12.91 11.76 -10.64
N ALA A 115 14.09 12.14 -11.13
CA ALA A 115 15.28 12.30 -10.28
C ALA A 115 15.12 13.38 -9.19
N LYS A 116 14.37 14.45 -9.48
CA LYS A 116 14.07 15.52 -8.52
C LYS A 116 13.16 15.07 -7.39
N LEU A 117 12.34 14.07 -7.61
CA LEU A 117 11.41 13.51 -6.61
C LEU A 117 12.12 12.62 -5.58
N ALA A 118 13.29 12.06 -5.91
CA ALA A 118 13.92 11.00 -5.10
C ALA A 118 14.41 11.45 -3.71
N ASN A 119 14.73 12.74 -3.52
CA ASN A 119 15.27 13.28 -2.27
C ASN A 119 14.74 14.70 -2.00
N ILE A 120 13.45 14.90 -2.22
CA ILE A 120 12.84 16.22 -2.35
C ILE A 120 12.79 16.98 -1.01
N ILE A 121 12.63 16.29 0.11
CA ILE A 121 12.69 16.90 1.43
C ILE A 121 13.79 16.31 2.31
N LYS A 122 14.16 17.06 3.38
CA LYS A 122 15.04 16.61 4.43
C LYS A 122 14.25 16.51 5.74
N LEU A 123 14.31 15.36 6.39
CA LEU A 123 13.68 15.12 7.68
C LEU A 123 14.49 15.73 8.83
N GLY A 124 13.89 15.85 10.01
CA GLY A 124 14.53 16.40 11.19
C GLY A 124 15.79 15.68 11.64
N ASP A 125 15.92 14.37 11.37
CA ASP A 125 17.11 13.55 11.61
C ASP A 125 18.18 13.69 10.50
N GLY A 126 17.95 14.56 9.53
CA GLY A 126 18.84 14.80 8.39
C GLY A 126 18.67 13.81 7.22
N ALA A 127 17.87 12.77 7.35
CA ALA A 127 17.60 11.83 6.27
C ALA A 127 16.88 12.53 5.10
N ARG A 128 17.19 12.12 3.88
CA ARG A 128 16.47 12.57 2.67
C ARG A 128 15.31 11.67 2.36
N LEU A 129 14.14 12.26 2.11
CA LEU A 129 12.91 11.56 1.76
C LEU A 129 12.42 12.03 0.38
N GLY A 130 11.83 11.10 -0.35
CA GLY A 130 11.24 11.31 -1.66
C GLY A 130 10.87 9.99 -2.31
N GLU A 131 10.57 10.05 -3.59
CA GLU A 131 10.13 8.90 -4.36
C GLU A 131 11.12 7.73 -4.30
N GLY A 132 10.57 6.52 -4.29
CA GLY A 132 11.35 5.28 -4.25
C GLY A 132 11.83 4.89 -2.85
N LYS A 133 11.59 5.69 -1.80
CA LYS A 133 11.89 5.30 -0.42
C LYS A 133 10.82 4.36 0.13
N THR A 134 11.23 3.38 0.94
CA THR A 134 10.29 2.55 1.68
C THR A 134 9.85 3.29 2.92
N VAL A 135 8.56 3.50 3.05
CA VAL A 135 7.95 4.23 4.16
C VAL A 135 6.94 3.36 4.92
N VAL A 136 6.65 3.76 6.14
CA VAL A 136 5.56 3.19 6.94
C VAL A 136 4.68 4.31 7.49
N PHE A 137 3.38 4.18 7.27
CA PHE A 137 2.36 5.04 7.84
C PHE A 137 1.45 4.25 8.79
N VAL A 138 1.06 4.87 9.90
CA VAL A 138 0.09 4.32 10.85
C VAL A 138 -1.10 5.26 10.92
N GLY A 139 -2.26 4.76 10.56
CA GLY A 139 -3.50 5.54 10.55
C GLY A 139 -4.74 4.68 10.50
N TYR A 140 -5.88 5.28 10.23
CA TYR A 140 -7.18 4.62 10.11
C TYR A 140 -7.63 4.63 8.66
N VAL A 141 -8.36 3.60 8.25
CA VAL A 141 -8.99 3.55 6.93
C VAL A 141 -10.20 4.48 6.95
N LEU A 142 -10.16 5.51 6.10
CA LEU A 142 -11.29 6.39 5.83
C LEU A 142 -12.24 5.73 4.83
N ASP A 143 -11.67 5.24 3.72
CA ASP A 143 -12.35 4.51 2.67
C ASP A 143 -11.41 3.50 2.01
N ALA A 144 -11.97 2.45 1.41
CA ALA A 144 -11.23 1.51 0.57
C ALA A 144 -12.12 1.04 -0.57
N ARG A 145 -11.58 0.97 -1.78
CA ARG A 145 -12.36 0.59 -2.97
C ARG A 145 -11.48 0.07 -4.09
N HIS A 146 -11.95 -0.94 -4.80
CA HIS A 146 -11.40 -1.27 -6.11
C HIS A 146 -11.66 -0.13 -7.09
N SER A 147 -10.64 0.26 -7.82
CA SER A 147 -10.68 1.34 -8.80
C SER A 147 -10.86 0.78 -10.21
N ASN A 148 -11.48 1.57 -11.10
CA ASN A 148 -11.53 1.32 -12.54
C ASN A 148 -11.97 -0.09 -12.97
N VAL A 149 -12.92 -0.68 -12.25
CA VAL A 149 -13.33 -2.08 -12.48
C VAL A 149 -14.60 -2.23 -13.32
N ASP A 150 -15.33 -1.15 -13.50
CA ASP A 150 -16.62 -1.14 -14.19
C ASP A 150 -16.51 -0.55 -15.60
N LYS A 151 -16.98 -1.29 -16.60
CA LYS A 151 -17.04 -0.82 -17.99
C LYS A 151 -17.96 0.39 -18.20
N ASP A 152 -18.94 0.54 -17.32
CA ASP A 152 -19.94 1.61 -17.39
C ASP A 152 -19.52 2.84 -16.55
N ASP A 153 -18.33 2.81 -15.92
CA ASP A 153 -17.77 3.96 -15.20
C ASP A 153 -17.42 5.09 -16.19
N PRO A 154 -18.13 6.23 -16.13
CA PRO A 154 -17.91 7.34 -17.06
C PRO A 154 -16.51 7.96 -16.96
N LEU A 155 -15.83 7.82 -15.83
CA LEU A 155 -14.48 8.33 -15.62
C LEU A 155 -13.45 7.52 -16.41
N ASN A 156 -13.69 6.23 -16.60
CA ASN A 156 -12.76 5.30 -17.23
C ASN A 156 -13.06 5.01 -18.69
N LYS A 157 -14.22 5.49 -19.19
CA LYS A 157 -14.65 5.24 -20.58
C LYS A 157 -14.61 3.75 -20.96
N GLY A 158 -14.96 2.88 -20.02
CA GLY A 158 -14.95 1.43 -20.22
C GLY A 158 -13.57 0.77 -20.26
N ASN A 159 -12.54 1.43 -19.73
CA ASN A 159 -11.19 0.86 -19.64
C ASN A 159 -10.76 0.74 -18.18
N GLY A 160 -9.95 -0.27 -17.87
CA GLY A 160 -9.17 -0.33 -16.64
C GLY A 160 -8.02 0.69 -16.65
N GLU A 161 -7.21 0.66 -15.62
CA GLU A 161 -6.05 1.56 -15.52
C GLU A 161 -4.98 1.25 -16.58
N SER A 162 -4.37 2.31 -17.14
CA SER A 162 -3.31 2.15 -18.13
C SER A 162 -2.09 1.44 -17.57
N VAL A 163 -1.80 1.62 -16.29
CA VAL A 163 -0.74 0.91 -15.56
C VAL A 163 -1.02 -0.59 -15.47
N GLN A 164 -2.29 -0.98 -15.50
CA GLN A 164 -2.77 -2.37 -15.51
C GLN A 164 -3.21 -2.82 -16.92
N CYS A 165 -2.63 -2.25 -17.95
CA CYS A 165 -2.89 -2.58 -19.36
C CYS A 165 -4.34 -2.42 -19.80
N ASN A 166 -5.09 -1.49 -19.19
CA ASN A 166 -6.51 -1.25 -19.42
C ASN A 166 -7.41 -2.48 -19.23
N LEU A 167 -6.94 -3.47 -18.45
CA LEU A 167 -7.73 -4.65 -18.13
C LEU A 167 -8.86 -4.29 -17.17
N LEU A 168 -10.07 -4.79 -17.43
CA LEU A 168 -11.24 -4.54 -16.58
C LEU A 168 -11.42 -5.66 -15.55
N GLY A 169 -11.93 -5.29 -14.39
CA GLY A 169 -12.28 -6.21 -13.32
C GLY A 169 -11.44 -6.07 -12.07
N CYS A 170 -11.97 -6.55 -10.95
CA CYS A 170 -11.31 -6.44 -9.65
C CYS A 170 -9.98 -7.19 -9.58
N ALA A 171 -9.83 -8.30 -10.30
CA ALA A 171 -8.59 -9.05 -10.34
C ALA A 171 -7.44 -8.32 -11.06
N TYR A 172 -7.73 -7.23 -11.77
CA TYR A 172 -6.75 -6.54 -12.62
C TYR A 172 -6.50 -5.08 -12.25
N ASN A 173 -7.22 -4.53 -11.28
CA ASN A 173 -7.10 -3.12 -10.92
C ASN A 173 -6.71 -2.95 -9.45
N ASP A 174 -6.26 -1.75 -9.13
CA ASP A 174 -5.76 -1.40 -7.81
C ASP A 174 -6.90 -1.30 -6.79
N ILE A 175 -6.57 -1.48 -5.52
CA ILE A 175 -7.45 -1.13 -4.40
C ILE A 175 -6.88 0.13 -3.79
N HIS A 176 -7.61 1.23 -3.93
CA HIS A 176 -7.29 2.51 -3.33
C HIS A 176 -7.73 2.50 -1.87
N ILE A 177 -6.86 2.95 -0.99
CA ILE A 177 -7.10 3.05 0.45
C ILE A 177 -6.84 4.49 0.86
N ASP A 178 -7.87 5.18 1.28
CA ASP A 178 -7.75 6.53 1.85
C ASP A 178 -7.46 6.39 3.36
N LEU A 179 -6.36 6.99 3.82
CA LEU A 179 -5.85 6.86 5.19
C LEU A 179 -5.83 8.21 5.91
N THR A 180 -6.36 8.24 7.12
CA THR A 180 -6.32 9.41 8.01
C THR A 180 -5.51 9.13 9.28
N ALA A 181 -5.04 10.18 9.95
CA ALA A 181 -4.32 10.05 11.21
C ALA A 181 -5.23 9.94 12.44
N ASP A 182 -6.48 10.38 12.34
CA ASP A 182 -7.47 10.39 13.41
C ASP A 182 -8.72 9.63 13.00
N VAL A 183 -9.21 8.75 13.87
CA VAL A 183 -10.43 7.96 13.68
C VAL A 183 -11.68 8.84 13.48
N ASN A 184 -11.69 10.04 14.02
CA ASN A 184 -12.81 10.97 13.92
C ASN A 184 -12.71 11.93 12.73
N ASP A 185 -11.53 12.05 12.11
CA ASP A 185 -11.37 12.90 10.93
C ASP A 185 -11.84 12.14 9.68
N ARG A 186 -12.98 12.57 9.16
CA ARG A 186 -13.60 12.00 7.95
C ARG A 186 -13.49 12.94 6.75
N THR A 187 -12.59 13.91 6.80
CA THR A 187 -12.37 14.89 5.74
C THR A 187 -11.43 14.29 4.69
N PRO A 188 -11.89 14.02 3.44
CA PRO A 188 -11.03 13.39 2.42
C PRO A 188 -9.75 14.20 2.14
N CYS A 189 -9.82 15.54 2.16
CA CYS A 189 -8.64 16.40 1.98
C CYS A 189 -7.59 16.30 3.10
N HIS A 190 -7.89 15.60 4.19
CA HIS A 190 -6.94 15.27 5.27
C HIS A 190 -6.42 13.83 5.18
N SER A 191 -6.71 13.12 4.09
CA SER A 191 -6.25 11.76 3.87
C SER A 191 -5.09 11.69 2.88
N ILE A 192 -4.37 10.60 2.95
CA ILE A 192 -3.39 10.17 1.94
C ILE A 192 -3.89 8.89 1.28
N VAL A 193 -3.42 8.62 0.08
CA VAL A 193 -3.75 7.40 -0.66
C VAL A 193 -2.64 6.37 -0.49
N ALA A 194 -3.04 5.12 -0.32
CA ALA A 194 -2.19 3.96 -0.44
C ALA A 194 -2.85 2.95 -1.39
N GLU A 195 -2.04 2.23 -2.20
CA GLU A 195 -2.61 1.38 -3.26
C GLU A 195 -2.07 -0.04 -3.21
N ILE A 196 -3.00 -1.00 -3.17
CA ILE A 196 -2.73 -2.42 -3.35
C ILE A 196 -2.82 -2.72 -4.84
N ILE A 197 -1.69 -2.99 -5.47
CA ILE A 197 -1.66 -3.34 -6.89
C ILE A 197 -2.09 -4.79 -7.14
N PRO A 198 -2.65 -5.13 -8.32
CA PRO A 198 -3.12 -6.48 -8.60
C PRO A 198 -1.98 -7.48 -8.85
N HIS A 199 -0.80 -7.01 -9.22
CA HIS A 199 0.37 -7.83 -9.44
C HIS A 199 0.86 -8.45 -8.13
N TYR A 200 1.08 -9.77 -8.13
CA TYR A 200 1.54 -10.56 -6.97
C TYR A 200 0.74 -10.35 -5.69
N ARG A 201 -0.45 -9.80 -5.77
CA ARG A 201 -1.34 -9.52 -4.65
C ARG A 201 -1.74 -10.82 -3.94
N PRO A 202 -1.57 -10.91 -2.60
CA PRO A 202 -2.09 -12.04 -1.86
C PRO A 202 -3.61 -12.13 -1.99
N PRO A 203 -4.21 -13.32 -2.16
CA PRO A 203 -5.67 -13.44 -2.30
C PRO A 203 -6.48 -12.78 -1.17
N ALA A 204 -5.97 -12.79 0.07
CA ALA A 204 -6.62 -12.11 1.18
C ALA A 204 -6.69 -10.58 0.99
N TRP A 205 -5.77 -10.00 0.22
CA TRP A 205 -5.76 -8.55 -0.04
C TRP A 205 -6.81 -8.13 -1.06
N ASP A 206 -7.28 -9.03 -1.92
CA ASP A 206 -8.42 -8.78 -2.82
C ASP A 206 -9.71 -8.42 -2.06
N LEU A 207 -9.76 -8.75 -0.78
CA LEU A 207 -10.91 -8.52 0.09
C LEU A 207 -10.72 -7.32 1.02
N PHE A 208 -9.71 -6.48 0.81
CA PHE A 208 -9.42 -5.35 1.72
C PHE A 208 -10.60 -4.37 1.82
N ASP A 209 -11.30 -4.13 0.74
CA ASP A 209 -12.49 -3.27 0.68
C ASP A 209 -13.80 -4.00 0.95
N SER A 210 -13.75 -5.24 1.46
CA SER A 210 -14.93 -6.02 1.84
C SER A 210 -15.76 -5.30 2.89
N PRO A 211 -17.10 -5.29 2.75
CA PRO A 211 -18.00 -4.76 3.77
C PRO A 211 -17.84 -5.48 5.12
N ASP A 212 -17.44 -6.76 5.11
CA ASP A 212 -17.21 -7.54 6.32
C ASP A 212 -16.02 -7.02 7.15
N TYR A 213 -15.08 -6.36 6.50
CA TYR A 213 -13.90 -5.77 7.16
C TYR A 213 -14.06 -4.28 7.48
N ALA A 214 -14.97 -3.58 6.78
CA ALA A 214 -15.05 -2.13 6.80
C ALA A 214 -15.23 -1.55 8.21
N ALA A 215 -16.11 -2.12 9.04
CA ALA A 215 -16.36 -1.64 10.40
C ALA A 215 -15.12 -1.78 11.29
N PHE A 216 -14.38 -2.89 11.15
CA PHE A 216 -13.17 -3.15 11.91
C PHE A 216 -12.04 -2.22 11.48
N LEU A 217 -11.77 -2.10 10.17
CA LEU A 217 -10.68 -1.29 9.63
C LEU A 217 -10.88 0.22 9.86
N LYS A 218 -12.14 0.69 9.96
CA LYS A 218 -12.45 2.09 10.30
C LYS A 218 -12.14 2.46 11.75
N THR A 219 -12.05 1.49 12.65
CA THR A 219 -11.85 1.72 14.08
C THR A 219 -10.48 1.25 14.58
N HIS A 220 -9.83 0.33 13.90
CA HIS A 220 -8.52 -0.18 14.27
C HIS A 220 -7.44 0.44 13.37
N PRO A 221 -6.36 0.99 13.94
CA PRO A 221 -5.26 1.48 13.13
C PRO A 221 -4.67 0.40 12.23
N VAL A 222 -4.35 0.79 11.01
CA VAL A 222 -3.57 -0.01 10.07
C VAL A 222 -2.15 0.53 9.97
N LYS A 223 -1.19 -0.37 9.78
CA LYS A 223 0.20 -0.05 9.50
C LYS A 223 0.48 -0.45 8.06
N ILE A 224 0.62 0.53 7.20
CA ILE A 224 0.87 0.36 5.78
C ILE A 224 2.35 0.59 5.51
N THR A 225 3.03 -0.40 4.98
CA THR A 225 4.42 -0.29 4.52
C THR A 225 4.47 -0.41 3.01
N GLY A 226 5.10 0.54 2.34
CA GLY A 226 5.20 0.53 0.89
C GLY A 226 6.21 1.54 0.37
N GLN A 227 6.22 1.72 -0.95
CA GLN A 227 7.06 2.71 -1.61
C GLN A 227 6.39 4.08 -1.57
N LEU A 228 7.14 5.12 -1.24
CA LEU A 228 6.70 6.49 -1.45
C LEU A 228 6.77 6.81 -2.94
N PHE A 229 5.64 7.22 -3.49
CA PHE A 229 5.44 7.48 -4.91
C PHE A 229 4.74 8.82 -5.12
N TYR A 230 5.06 9.53 -6.20
CA TYR A 230 4.40 10.76 -6.61
C TYR A 230 3.50 10.51 -7.82
N ASP A 231 2.18 10.56 -7.63
CA ASP A 231 1.20 10.42 -8.70
C ASP A 231 0.79 11.78 -9.26
N ASP A 232 1.35 12.17 -10.38
CA ASP A 232 1.05 13.42 -11.05
C ASP A 232 -0.18 13.34 -11.98
N SER A 233 -0.83 12.20 -12.06
CA SER A 233 -2.08 12.03 -12.84
C SER A 233 -3.29 12.71 -12.18
N HIS A 234 -3.12 13.24 -10.97
CA HIS A 234 -4.17 13.83 -10.14
C HIS A 234 -3.84 15.25 -9.69
N VAL A 235 -4.74 15.86 -8.94
CA VAL A 235 -4.56 17.16 -8.27
C VAL A 235 -5.01 17.03 -6.82
N ALA A 236 -4.12 17.39 -5.91
CA ALA A 236 -4.42 17.40 -4.48
C ALA A 236 -5.44 18.49 -4.11
N CYS A 237 -6.04 18.37 -2.93
CA CYS A 237 -6.81 19.45 -2.36
C CYS A 237 -5.98 20.72 -2.19
N THR A 238 -6.64 21.86 -2.33
CA THR A 238 -6.06 23.16 -2.05
C THR A 238 -5.75 23.32 -0.55
N LYS A 239 -4.93 24.30 -0.18
CA LYS A 239 -4.57 24.54 1.24
C LYS A 239 -5.77 24.91 2.11
N ASP A 240 -6.85 25.42 1.53
CA ASP A 240 -8.12 25.70 2.19
C ASP A 240 -9.09 24.50 2.20
N GLY A 241 -8.60 23.30 1.87
CA GLY A 241 -9.34 22.05 2.00
C GLY A 241 -10.41 21.83 0.93
N LYS A 242 -10.32 22.49 -0.20
CA LYS A 242 -11.22 22.27 -1.36
C LYS A 242 -10.62 21.28 -2.32
N ALA A 243 -11.47 20.46 -2.95
CA ALA A 243 -11.06 19.55 -4.01
C ALA A 243 -10.31 20.31 -5.11
N GLY A 244 -9.17 19.75 -5.53
CA GLY A 244 -8.41 20.27 -6.64
C GLY A 244 -9.15 20.13 -7.96
N VAL A 245 -8.81 20.99 -8.90
CA VAL A 245 -9.34 20.98 -10.29
C VAL A 245 -8.21 20.54 -11.21
N ASN A 246 -8.42 19.44 -11.95
CA ASN A 246 -7.40 18.85 -12.80
C ASN A 246 -7.43 19.44 -14.21
N PRO A 247 -6.41 20.24 -14.62
CA PRO A 247 -6.35 20.83 -15.95
C PRO A 247 -6.34 19.79 -17.07
N ALA A 248 -5.68 18.65 -16.86
CA ALA A 248 -5.60 17.58 -17.84
C ALA A 248 -6.95 16.85 -18.06
N ARG A 249 -7.93 17.10 -17.19
CA ARG A 249 -9.29 16.54 -17.22
C ARG A 249 -10.36 17.62 -17.47
N ASN A 250 -10.05 18.65 -18.25
CA ASN A 250 -10.95 19.77 -18.56
C ASN A 250 -11.48 20.47 -17.30
N ASN A 251 -10.62 20.67 -16.31
CA ASN A 251 -10.95 21.29 -15.04
C ASN A 251 -12.03 20.55 -14.22
N ALA A 252 -12.21 19.25 -14.43
CA ALA A 252 -13.04 18.46 -13.56
C ALA A 252 -12.43 18.38 -12.14
N ARG A 253 -13.30 18.28 -11.11
CA ARG A 253 -12.85 17.99 -9.76
C ARG A 253 -12.14 16.64 -9.73
N ASP A 254 -11.00 16.61 -9.07
CA ASP A 254 -10.24 15.38 -8.87
C ASP A 254 -10.61 14.70 -7.54
N PHE A 255 -10.05 13.53 -7.30
CA PHE A 255 -10.19 12.84 -6.02
C PHE A 255 -9.63 13.69 -4.88
N GLU A 256 -10.39 13.79 -3.79
CA GLU A 256 -9.98 14.58 -2.64
C GLU A 256 -8.89 13.86 -1.86
N ARG A 257 -7.73 14.49 -1.74
CA ARG A 257 -6.55 13.98 -1.01
C ARG A 257 -5.63 15.11 -0.58
N LEU A 258 -4.87 14.91 0.49
CA LEU A 258 -3.94 15.91 1.03
C LEU A 258 -2.79 16.24 0.06
N ALA A 259 -2.27 15.24 -0.62
CA ALA A 259 -1.09 15.34 -1.47
C ALA A 259 -1.17 14.37 -2.66
N LEU A 260 -0.38 14.61 -3.69
CA LEU A 260 -0.16 13.66 -4.80
C LEU A 260 0.85 12.56 -4.45
N TRP A 261 1.40 12.61 -3.25
CA TRP A 261 2.26 11.57 -2.72
C TRP A 261 1.42 10.44 -2.15
N GLU A 262 1.76 9.24 -2.52
CA GLU A 262 1.06 8.00 -2.19
C GLU A 262 2.01 6.95 -1.63
N ILE A 263 1.47 5.94 -0.98
CA ILE A 263 2.20 4.71 -0.68
C ILE A 263 1.85 3.68 -1.76
N HIS A 264 2.66 3.62 -2.82
CA HIS A 264 2.36 2.83 -4.00
C HIS A 264 3.64 2.20 -4.62
N PRO A 265 3.75 0.90 -4.71
CA PRO A 265 2.80 -0.10 -4.20
C PRO A 265 2.97 -0.36 -2.69
N ILE A 266 1.95 -0.95 -2.10
CA ILE A 266 1.99 -1.47 -0.73
C ILE A 266 2.77 -2.78 -0.71
N TYR A 267 3.68 -2.95 0.27
CA TYR A 267 4.47 -4.15 0.48
C TYR A 267 4.02 -4.98 1.68
N ALA A 268 3.44 -4.34 2.71
CA ALA A 268 2.90 -5.02 3.87
C ALA A 268 1.74 -4.23 4.48
N ILE A 269 0.77 -4.98 4.99
CA ILE A 269 -0.39 -4.45 5.72
C ILE A 269 -0.49 -5.21 7.03
N ASP A 270 -0.39 -4.48 8.13
CA ASP A 270 -0.67 -5.00 9.47
C ASP A 270 -1.82 -4.22 10.10
N VAL A 271 -2.60 -4.89 10.93
CA VAL A 271 -3.73 -4.30 11.65
C VAL A 271 -3.42 -4.29 13.14
N CYS A 272 -3.74 -3.20 13.81
CA CYS A 272 -3.53 -3.11 15.25
C CYS A 272 -4.59 -3.93 16.01
N LYS A 273 -4.16 -4.54 17.14
CA LYS A 273 -5.04 -5.28 18.04
C LYS A 273 -5.94 -4.37 18.87
N ASN A 274 -5.60 -3.06 18.95
CA ASN A 274 -6.29 -2.07 19.74
C ASN A 274 -6.86 -0.98 18.83
N THR A 275 -7.94 -0.36 19.27
CA THR A 275 -8.54 0.81 18.60
C THR A 275 -7.79 2.10 18.93
N ASP A 276 -7.14 2.17 20.08
CA ASP A 276 -6.32 3.32 20.49
C ASP A 276 -4.97 3.29 19.76
N LYS A 277 -4.76 4.27 18.88
CA LYS A 277 -3.52 4.44 18.10
C LYS A 277 -2.28 4.60 18.99
N SER A 278 -2.41 5.12 20.20
CA SER A 278 -1.27 5.25 21.11
C SER A 278 -0.65 3.91 21.48
N GLN A 279 -1.44 2.84 21.46
CA GLN A 279 -1.02 1.46 21.67
C GLN A 279 -0.43 0.80 20.41
N CYS A 280 -0.49 1.47 19.27
CA CYS A 280 -0.20 0.97 17.94
C CYS A 280 1.08 1.60 17.36
N SER A 281 2.14 1.72 18.17
CA SER A 281 3.43 2.20 17.67
C SER A 281 3.97 1.28 16.56
N ALA A 282 4.45 1.84 15.46
CA ALA A 282 5.05 1.06 14.36
C ALA A 282 6.23 0.18 14.83
N ALA A 283 6.93 0.60 15.87
CA ALA A 283 8.06 -0.14 16.47
C ALA A 283 7.62 -1.30 17.39
N ASN A 284 6.38 -1.29 17.88
CA ASN A 284 5.88 -2.34 18.78
C ASN A 284 5.30 -3.51 17.97
N ALA A 285 6.13 -4.47 17.61
CA ALA A 285 5.71 -5.62 16.81
C ALA A 285 4.55 -6.43 17.43
N SER A 286 4.44 -6.47 18.76
CA SER A 286 3.41 -7.23 19.45
C SER A 286 2.01 -6.62 19.35
N ALA A 287 1.91 -5.32 19.02
CA ALA A 287 0.64 -4.63 18.83
C ALA A 287 -0.06 -5.00 17.51
N TRP A 288 0.64 -5.63 16.58
CA TRP A 288 0.19 -5.84 15.22
C TRP A 288 -0.05 -7.29 14.87
N PHE A 289 -0.90 -7.54 13.91
CA PHE A 289 -1.02 -8.81 13.20
C PHE A 289 -1.14 -8.54 11.69
N PRO A 290 -0.70 -9.49 10.85
CA PRO A 290 -0.83 -9.35 9.40
C PRO A 290 -2.30 -9.27 8.98
N PHE A 291 -2.62 -8.41 8.02
CA PHE A 291 -3.98 -8.31 7.48
C PHE A 291 -4.51 -9.65 6.96
N THR A 292 -3.64 -10.52 6.46
CA THR A 292 -4.01 -11.88 6.02
C THR A 292 -4.64 -12.74 7.11
N ASP A 293 -4.46 -12.38 8.37
CA ASP A 293 -5.02 -13.10 9.50
C ASP A 293 -6.38 -12.54 9.94
N LEU A 294 -6.84 -11.43 9.34
CA LEU A 294 -8.04 -10.70 9.80
C LEU A 294 -9.29 -11.57 9.76
N GLN A 295 -9.49 -12.33 8.67
CA GLN A 295 -10.63 -13.23 8.54
C GLN A 295 -10.75 -14.19 9.73
N SER A 296 -9.65 -14.86 10.06
CA SER A 296 -9.64 -15.84 11.17
C SER A 296 -9.83 -15.17 12.52
N ARG A 297 -9.29 -13.95 12.71
CA ARG A 297 -9.44 -13.18 13.95
C ARG A 297 -10.86 -12.69 14.18
N LEU A 298 -11.58 -12.40 13.14
CA LEU A 298 -13.00 -12.03 13.19
C LEU A 298 -13.92 -13.27 13.27
N GLY A 299 -13.36 -14.48 13.19
CA GLY A 299 -14.14 -15.71 13.20
C GLY A 299 -15.05 -15.88 11.98
N LEU A 300 -14.72 -15.25 10.86
CA LEU A 300 -15.54 -15.29 9.64
C LEU A 300 -15.23 -16.58 8.88
N ALA A 301 -16.26 -17.39 8.63
CA ALA A 301 -16.13 -18.60 7.80
C ALA A 301 -15.82 -18.23 6.34
N THR A 302 -16.43 -17.15 5.84
CA THR A 302 -16.22 -16.57 4.50
C THR A 302 -16.17 -15.06 4.61
N VAL A 303 -15.56 -14.41 3.63
CA VAL A 303 -15.54 -12.94 3.47
C VAL A 303 -16.20 -12.61 2.14
N THR A 304 -17.10 -11.67 2.19
CA THR A 304 -17.90 -11.26 1.03
C THR A 304 -17.15 -10.22 0.21
N PRO A 305 -16.85 -10.46 -1.09
CA PRO A 305 -16.36 -9.41 -1.97
C PRO A 305 -17.38 -8.27 -2.08
N THR A 306 -16.91 -7.08 -2.44
CA THR A 306 -17.82 -5.94 -2.70
C THR A 306 -18.85 -6.30 -3.79
N GLU A 307 -20.02 -5.68 -3.75
CA GLU A 307 -21.05 -5.89 -4.78
C GLU A 307 -20.52 -5.53 -6.17
N LYS A 308 -19.67 -4.52 -6.27
CA LYS A 308 -18.99 -4.12 -7.50
C LYS A 308 -18.15 -5.26 -8.07
N CYS A 309 -17.36 -5.94 -7.25
CA CYS A 309 -16.53 -7.07 -7.69
C CYS A 309 -17.36 -8.34 -8.01
N LYS A 310 -18.50 -8.54 -7.35
CA LYS A 310 -19.42 -9.63 -7.69
C LYS A 310 -20.10 -9.41 -9.05
N ALA A 311 -20.44 -8.16 -9.37
CA ALA A 311 -21.14 -7.80 -10.59
C ALA A 311 -20.22 -7.68 -11.81
N THR A 312 -18.93 -7.46 -11.59
CA THR A 312 -17.96 -7.20 -12.66
C THR A 312 -17.34 -8.50 -13.15
N THR A 313 -17.39 -8.73 -14.45
CA THR A 313 -16.68 -9.85 -15.08
C THR A 313 -15.27 -9.37 -15.49
N ASP A 314 -14.25 -10.09 -15.05
CA ASP A 314 -12.87 -9.85 -15.48
C ASP A 314 -12.74 -10.00 -17.00
N ASP A 315 -12.38 -8.94 -17.72
CA ASP A 315 -12.19 -8.98 -19.16
C ASP A 315 -10.71 -8.81 -19.53
N PRO A 316 -10.03 -9.91 -19.91
CA PRO A 316 -8.64 -9.87 -20.33
C PRO A 316 -8.42 -9.34 -21.75
N LYS A 317 -9.51 -9.01 -22.49
CA LYS A 317 -9.41 -8.61 -23.91
C LYS A 317 -9.01 -7.16 -24.11
N SER A 318 -9.14 -6.32 -23.08
CA SER A 318 -8.77 -4.89 -23.16
C SER A 318 -7.26 -4.62 -23.02
N ALA A 319 -6.41 -5.62 -23.27
CA ALA A 319 -4.97 -5.45 -23.25
C ALA A 319 -4.46 -4.44 -24.28
N CYS A 320 -3.25 -3.92 -24.05
CA CYS A 320 -2.61 -2.93 -24.91
C CYS A 320 -2.65 -3.27 -26.39
N PRO A 321 -2.99 -2.33 -27.27
CA PRO A 321 -2.82 -2.53 -28.70
C PRO A 321 -1.37 -2.94 -29.03
N GLY A 322 -1.18 -4.10 -29.64
CA GLY A 322 0.15 -4.62 -30.01
C GLY A 322 0.84 -5.48 -28.95
N PHE A 323 0.25 -5.70 -27.78
CA PHE A 323 0.76 -6.68 -26.81
C PHE A 323 0.37 -8.09 -27.25
N VAL A 324 1.32 -8.85 -27.76
CA VAL A 324 1.16 -10.29 -27.99
C VAL A 324 1.64 -10.99 -26.73
N SER A 325 0.70 -11.54 -25.95
CA SER A 325 1.05 -12.41 -24.82
C SER A 325 2.02 -13.51 -25.30
N PRO A 326 3.14 -13.74 -24.60
CA PRO A 326 4.01 -14.84 -24.96
C PRO A 326 3.21 -16.14 -24.91
N ARG A 327 2.92 -16.71 -26.07
CA ARG A 327 2.26 -18.03 -26.15
C ARG A 327 3.09 -19.00 -25.32
N LYS A 328 2.49 -19.65 -24.33
CA LYS A 328 3.08 -20.84 -23.71
C LYS A 328 3.45 -21.76 -24.85
N LYS A 329 4.76 -21.97 -25.07
CA LYS A 329 5.21 -23.12 -25.88
C LYS A 329 4.71 -24.34 -25.15
N HIS A 330 3.66 -24.95 -25.66
CA HIS A 330 3.34 -26.33 -25.27
C HIS A 330 4.54 -27.17 -25.68
N SER A 331 5.32 -27.61 -24.71
CA SER A 331 6.24 -28.71 -24.88
C SER A 331 5.40 -29.96 -25.15
N HIS A 332 5.45 -30.45 -26.37
CA HIS A 332 5.01 -31.80 -26.72
C HIS A 332 5.98 -32.81 -26.11
#